data_a1f6ddcf65d50370e07e8c2cabbaaa6a
#
_entry.id   a1f6ddcf65d50370e07e8c2cabbaaa6a
#
_cell.length_a   1.000
_cell.length_b   1.000
_cell.length_c   1.000
_cell.angle_alpha   90.00
_cell.angle_beta   90.00
_cell.angle_gamma   90.00
#
_symmetry.space_group_name_H-M   'P 1'
#
loop_
_entity.id
_entity.type
_entity.pdbx_description
1 polymer ?
#
loop_
_entity_poly.entity_id
_entity_poly.type
_entity_poly.pdbx_seq_one_letter_code
_entity_poly.pdbx_strand_id
1 'polypeptide(L)'
;MKFKLVTPHTLIPEQKRAVDKLVENVNNNVEYQTLLGVTGSGKTMTTACVIEKLQRPTLIISHNKTLAAQLYQEMRDLFPENAVSYFVSYYDYYQPESYIPSTDTYIEKDSAINDLIDKLRLAATTNLLTRKDVIVVASVSCIYNIGSPNEYGKFAFEFVSGMKVTREQIIDRLLDLQYERSEFGFHRGIFRIRGENIDIYPAYTDDSIRIELDQGKIKKVSSIHSVTGQQLTIHNAPFTLYPAKHFIADPKTHKSAFNNIKKDLDLQVENLRKQNKLLEAQRLSQRVTYDIEMIKEIGYVKGIENYSRYFDGRKEGDAPFSLLDYFGKQNGDEWLVVADESHITFPQVRAMFAGDFSRKSTLIDYGFRMPSALDN
;
A
#
# COMPACT_ATOMS: atom_id res chain seq x y z
N MET A 1 9.07 0.93 20.37
CA MET A 1 9.22 -0.47 20.82
C MET A 1 10.50 -1.01 20.26
N LYS A 2 11.11 -2.03 20.89
CA LYS A 2 12.33 -2.68 20.40
C LYS A 2 11.97 -4.05 19.82
N PHE A 3 12.71 -4.50 18.84
CA PHE A 3 12.62 -5.89 18.39
C PHE A 3 13.08 -6.83 19.49
N LYS A 4 12.28 -7.85 19.72
CA LYS A 4 12.54 -8.89 20.73
C LYS A 4 12.37 -10.27 20.11
N LEU A 5 13.50 -10.92 19.85
CA LEU A 5 13.54 -12.26 19.30
C LEU A 5 13.12 -13.29 20.36
N VAL A 6 12.18 -14.14 20.01
CA VAL A 6 11.73 -15.27 20.85
C VAL A 6 12.00 -16.56 20.07
N THR A 7 12.90 -17.39 20.58
CA THR A 7 13.26 -18.65 19.94
C THR A 7 13.77 -19.68 20.95
N PRO A 8 13.40 -20.97 20.80
CA PRO A 8 14.00 -22.04 21.57
C PRO A 8 15.37 -22.48 21.04
N HIS A 9 15.79 -21.98 19.88
CA HIS A 9 17.02 -22.43 19.19
C HIS A 9 18.21 -21.53 19.52
N THR A 10 19.37 -22.13 19.62
CA THR A 10 20.66 -21.44 19.77
C THR A 10 21.41 -21.46 18.45
N LEU A 11 22.08 -20.34 18.13
CA LEU A 11 22.91 -20.27 16.93
C LEU A 11 24.13 -21.20 17.05
N ILE A 12 24.42 -21.93 16.00
CA ILE A 12 25.71 -22.63 15.83
C ILE A 12 26.84 -21.61 15.58
N PRO A 13 28.12 -21.98 15.82
CA PRO A 13 29.24 -21.05 15.70
C PRO A 13 29.34 -20.32 14.36
N GLU A 14 29.01 -21.00 13.25
CA GLU A 14 29.01 -20.44 11.90
C GLU A 14 27.93 -19.37 11.72
N GLN A 15 26.69 -19.62 12.20
CA GLN A 15 25.60 -18.66 12.19
C GLN A 15 25.94 -17.45 13.05
N LYS A 16 26.51 -17.66 14.24
CA LYS A 16 26.92 -16.56 15.11
C LYS A 16 27.96 -15.67 14.45
N ARG A 17 28.98 -16.25 13.83
CA ARG A 17 30.00 -15.49 13.05
C ARG A 17 29.35 -14.70 11.90
N ALA A 18 28.38 -15.30 11.19
CA ALA A 18 27.67 -14.62 10.10
C ALA A 18 26.86 -13.43 10.65
N VAL A 19 26.12 -13.60 11.74
CA VAL A 19 25.38 -12.50 12.40
C VAL A 19 26.33 -11.38 12.81
N ASP A 20 27.42 -11.71 13.52
CA ASP A 20 28.36 -10.70 14.02
C ASP A 20 29.00 -9.91 12.84
N LYS A 21 29.35 -10.60 11.75
CA LYS A 21 29.94 -9.95 10.57
C LYS A 21 28.95 -9.08 9.81
N LEU A 22 27.70 -9.54 9.63
CA LEU A 22 26.65 -8.75 8.99
C LEU A 22 26.36 -7.47 9.78
N VAL A 23 26.25 -7.57 11.11
CA VAL A 23 26.01 -6.43 11.98
C VAL A 23 27.19 -5.45 11.97
N GLU A 24 28.43 -5.94 12.07
CA GLU A 24 29.64 -5.13 11.96
C GLU A 24 29.66 -4.35 10.64
N ASN A 25 29.39 -5.02 9.52
CA ASN A 25 29.40 -4.42 8.21
C ASN A 25 28.33 -3.31 8.07
N VAL A 26 27.09 -3.53 8.56
CA VAL A 26 26.05 -2.49 8.56
C VAL A 26 26.50 -1.27 9.39
N ASN A 27 27.10 -1.49 10.55
CA ASN A 27 27.62 -0.40 11.40
C ASN A 27 28.78 0.35 10.75
N ASN A 28 29.53 -0.31 9.86
CA ASN A 28 30.60 0.28 9.05
C ASN A 28 30.08 0.86 7.72
N ASN A 29 28.75 1.00 7.53
CA ASN A 29 28.10 1.51 6.33
C ASN A 29 28.42 0.72 5.05
N VAL A 30 28.62 -0.60 5.16
CA VAL A 30 28.71 -1.50 3.99
C VAL A 30 27.30 -1.67 3.43
N GLU A 31 27.08 -1.12 2.26
CA GLU A 31 25.76 -0.98 1.64
C GLU A 31 25.18 -2.32 1.17
N TYR A 32 26.01 -3.20 0.59
CA TYR A 32 25.56 -4.48 0.03
C TYR A 32 26.31 -5.65 0.68
N GLN A 33 25.54 -6.66 1.08
CA GLN A 33 26.07 -7.88 1.68
C GLN A 33 25.34 -9.10 1.14
N THR A 34 26.02 -10.23 1.07
CA THR A 34 25.43 -11.51 0.66
C THR A 34 25.65 -12.55 1.74
N LEU A 35 24.53 -13.11 2.24
CA LEU A 35 24.54 -14.29 3.10
C LEU A 35 24.33 -15.53 2.22
N LEU A 36 25.38 -16.31 2.02
CA LEU A 36 25.34 -17.55 1.25
C LEU A 36 25.19 -18.75 2.19
N GLY A 37 24.18 -19.57 1.94
CA GLY A 37 23.93 -20.78 2.72
C GLY A 37 23.00 -21.74 1.99
N VAL A 38 23.24 -23.03 2.14
CA VAL A 38 22.35 -24.07 1.59
C VAL A 38 20.97 -24.03 2.23
N THR A 39 19.98 -24.67 1.61
CA THR A 39 18.65 -24.84 2.20
C THR A 39 18.76 -25.55 3.56
N GLY A 40 18.04 -25.06 4.56
CA GLY A 40 18.09 -25.59 5.92
C GLY A 40 19.28 -25.12 6.78
N SER A 41 20.18 -24.26 6.26
CA SER A 41 21.31 -23.72 7.05
C SER A 41 20.92 -22.67 8.10
N GLY A 42 19.62 -22.33 8.23
CA GLY A 42 19.13 -21.36 9.20
C GLY A 42 19.31 -19.89 8.77
N LYS A 43 19.28 -19.60 7.46
CA LYS A 43 19.34 -18.21 6.95
C LYS A 43 18.28 -17.29 7.58
N THR A 44 17.03 -17.76 7.70
CA THR A 44 15.94 -17.02 8.34
C THR A 44 16.27 -16.66 9.79
N MET A 45 16.75 -17.62 10.56
CA MET A 45 17.15 -17.40 11.96
C MET A 45 18.35 -16.43 12.05
N THR A 46 19.33 -16.56 11.17
CA THR A 46 20.47 -15.63 11.09
C THR A 46 19.97 -14.20 10.80
N THR A 47 19.06 -14.03 9.84
CA THR A 47 18.44 -12.74 9.50
C THR A 47 17.68 -12.16 10.69
N ALA A 48 16.88 -12.97 11.39
CA ALA A 48 16.16 -12.55 12.58
C ALA A 48 17.08 -12.03 13.69
N CYS A 49 18.21 -12.73 13.94
CA CYS A 49 19.22 -12.26 14.89
C CYS A 49 19.89 -10.94 14.47
N VAL A 50 20.10 -10.72 13.16
CA VAL A 50 20.62 -9.45 12.64
C VAL A 50 19.60 -8.33 12.88
N ILE A 51 18.33 -8.55 12.60
CA ILE A 51 17.24 -7.57 12.84
C ILE A 51 17.17 -7.20 14.32
N GLU A 52 17.19 -8.19 15.22
CA GLU A 52 17.19 -7.94 16.66
C GLU A 52 18.39 -7.11 17.11
N LYS A 53 19.59 -7.43 16.62
CA LYS A 53 20.82 -6.69 17.02
C LYS A 53 20.82 -5.26 16.47
N LEU A 54 20.39 -5.04 15.24
CA LEU A 54 20.42 -3.73 14.58
C LEU A 54 19.24 -2.83 14.99
N GLN A 55 18.13 -3.41 15.43
CA GLN A 55 16.94 -2.65 15.83
C GLN A 55 16.40 -1.73 14.73
N ARG A 56 16.51 -2.13 13.46
CA ARG A 56 16.06 -1.34 12.29
C ARG A 56 14.82 -1.98 11.66
N PRO A 57 13.83 -1.18 11.26
CA PRO A 57 12.71 -1.67 10.44
C PRO A 57 13.23 -2.42 9.22
N THR A 58 12.57 -3.51 8.85
CA THR A 58 13.12 -4.41 7.83
C THR A 58 12.06 -4.80 6.80
N LEU A 59 12.40 -4.65 5.51
CA LEU A 59 11.68 -5.19 4.38
C LEU A 59 12.33 -6.49 3.92
N ILE A 60 11.60 -7.59 3.94
CA ILE A 60 12.01 -8.89 3.39
C ILE A 60 11.27 -9.11 2.08
N ILE A 61 11.99 -9.22 0.96
CA ILE A 61 11.38 -9.41 -0.36
C ILE A 61 11.60 -10.85 -0.80
N SER A 62 10.52 -11.54 -1.16
CA SER A 62 10.55 -12.88 -1.74
C SER A 62 9.94 -12.88 -3.14
N HIS A 63 10.42 -13.76 -4.03
CA HIS A 63 10.03 -13.79 -5.44
C HIS A 63 8.64 -14.36 -5.69
N ASN A 64 8.00 -15.03 -4.72
CA ASN A 64 6.62 -15.51 -4.87
C ASN A 64 5.80 -15.42 -3.57
N LYS A 65 4.45 -15.52 -3.70
CA LYS A 65 3.51 -15.42 -2.57
C LYS A 65 3.68 -16.53 -1.54
N THR A 66 3.97 -17.75 -1.96
CA THR A 66 4.05 -18.93 -1.08
C THR A 66 5.25 -18.83 -0.14
N LEU A 67 6.43 -18.51 -0.69
CA LEU A 67 7.63 -18.29 0.12
C LEU A 67 7.49 -17.05 1.00
N ALA A 68 6.89 -15.99 0.50
CA ALA A 68 6.59 -14.82 1.33
C ALA A 68 5.66 -15.17 2.50
N ALA A 69 4.65 -16.04 2.30
CA ALA A 69 3.77 -16.50 3.37
C ALA A 69 4.52 -17.35 4.42
N GLN A 70 5.40 -18.23 3.98
CA GLN A 70 6.25 -19.02 4.87
C GLN A 70 7.16 -18.11 5.71
N LEU A 71 7.90 -17.19 5.09
CA LEU A 71 8.77 -16.24 5.77
C LEU A 71 7.99 -15.34 6.74
N TYR A 72 6.79 -14.91 6.35
CA TYR A 72 5.91 -14.15 7.23
C TYR A 72 5.54 -14.93 8.48
N GLN A 73 5.17 -16.21 8.34
CA GLN A 73 4.85 -17.05 9.49
C GLN A 73 6.09 -17.27 10.37
N GLU A 74 7.23 -17.61 9.80
CA GLU A 74 8.50 -17.77 10.54
C GLU A 74 8.86 -16.49 11.31
N MET A 75 8.76 -15.32 10.70
CA MET A 75 9.05 -14.03 11.35
C MET A 75 8.04 -13.70 12.45
N ARG A 76 6.75 -14.01 12.29
CA ARG A 76 5.75 -13.86 13.36
C ARG A 76 6.05 -14.71 14.57
N ASP A 77 6.47 -15.94 14.35
CA ASP A 77 6.80 -16.87 15.44
C ASP A 77 8.08 -16.41 16.17
N LEU A 78 9.03 -15.83 15.45
CA LEU A 78 10.28 -15.29 16.00
C LEU A 78 10.11 -13.91 16.67
N PHE A 79 9.13 -13.10 16.25
CA PHE A 79 8.88 -11.75 16.78
C PHE A 79 7.40 -11.55 17.18
N PRO A 80 6.89 -12.33 18.16
CA PRO A 80 5.47 -12.33 18.50
C PRO A 80 4.96 -11.02 19.13
N GLU A 81 5.87 -10.19 19.68
CA GLU A 81 5.53 -8.90 20.30
C GLU A 81 5.69 -7.72 19.34
N ASN A 82 6.24 -7.92 18.12
CA ASN A 82 6.55 -6.89 17.16
C ASN A 82 5.57 -6.88 15.98
N ALA A 83 5.58 -5.79 15.20
CA ALA A 83 4.70 -5.66 14.04
C ALA A 83 5.27 -6.40 12.82
N VAL A 84 4.99 -7.69 12.72
CA VAL A 84 5.29 -8.45 11.51
C VAL A 84 4.10 -8.35 10.56
N SER A 85 4.33 -7.85 9.36
CA SER A 85 3.30 -7.52 8.37
C SER A 85 3.52 -8.28 7.06
N TYR A 86 2.43 -8.54 6.33
CA TYR A 86 2.45 -9.26 5.06
C TYR A 86 1.99 -8.34 3.92
N PHE A 87 2.80 -8.22 2.86
CA PHE A 87 2.53 -7.32 1.75
C PHE A 87 2.79 -7.99 0.40
N VAL A 88 1.77 -8.67 -0.13
CA VAL A 88 1.85 -9.33 -1.44
C VAL A 88 0.76 -8.80 -2.37
N SER A 89 0.75 -9.22 -3.63
CA SER A 89 -0.34 -8.89 -4.55
C SER A 89 -1.69 -9.36 -3.97
N TYR A 90 -2.63 -8.43 -3.84
CA TYR A 90 -3.98 -8.70 -3.29
C TYR A 90 -4.96 -9.27 -4.33
N TYR A 91 -4.49 -9.53 -5.55
CA TYR A 91 -5.31 -10.17 -6.58
C TYR A 91 -5.28 -11.70 -6.46
N ASP A 92 -6.45 -12.32 -6.40
CA ASP A 92 -6.62 -13.77 -6.59
C ASP A 92 -6.56 -14.10 -8.07
N TYR A 93 -7.11 -13.21 -8.90
CA TYR A 93 -7.01 -13.24 -10.34
C TYR A 93 -6.64 -11.86 -10.86
N TYR A 94 -5.71 -11.80 -11.81
CA TYR A 94 -5.28 -10.54 -12.42
C TYR A 94 -4.99 -10.73 -13.90
N GLN A 95 -5.78 -10.05 -14.73
CA GLN A 95 -5.54 -9.89 -16.16
C GLN A 95 -5.18 -8.42 -16.43
N PRO A 96 -3.93 -8.12 -16.78
CA PRO A 96 -3.55 -6.76 -17.10
C PRO A 96 -4.21 -6.30 -18.41
N GLU A 97 -4.56 -5.02 -18.48
CA GLU A 97 -4.97 -4.39 -19.73
C GLU A 97 -3.85 -4.51 -20.75
N SER A 98 -4.16 -4.96 -21.96
CA SER A 98 -3.20 -5.11 -23.03
C SER A 98 -3.84 -4.96 -24.42
N TYR A 99 -3.01 -4.69 -25.42
CA TYR A 99 -3.43 -4.66 -26.81
C TYR A 99 -2.47 -5.48 -27.66
N ILE A 100 -3.02 -6.29 -28.56
CA ILE A 100 -2.26 -7.13 -29.49
C ILE A 100 -2.46 -6.58 -30.89
N PRO A 101 -1.50 -5.79 -31.43
CA PRO A 101 -1.66 -5.11 -32.71
C PRO A 101 -1.87 -6.06 -33.89
N SER A 102 -1.23 -7.23 -33.87
CA SER A 102 -1.30 -8.20 -34.98
C SER A 102 -2.69 -8.80 -35.20
N THR A 103 -3.54 -8.82 -34.17
CA THR A 103 -4.90 -9.37 -34.22
C THR A 103 -5.97 -8.32 -33.94
N ASP A 104 -5.58 -7.05 -33.78
CA ASP A 104 -6.46 -5.95 -33.34
C ASP A 104 -7.31 -6.33 -32.10
N THR A 105 -6.67 -7.00 -31.14
CA THR A 105 -7.36 -7.52 -29.94
C THR A 105 -7.04 -6.67 -28.73
N TYR A 106 -8.05 -6.00 -28.19
CA TYR A 106 -7.96 -5.29 -26.92
C TYR A 106 -8.43 -6.23 -25.78
N ILE A 107 -7.59 -6.36 -24.75
CA ILE A 107 -7.85 -7.14 -23.55
C ILE A 107 -8.07 -6.15 -22.40
N GLU A 108 -9.28 -6.12 -21.87
CA GLU A 108 -9.62 -5.25 -20.75
C GLU A 108 -8.98 -5.77 -19.45
N LYS A 109 -8.58 -4.83 -18.58
CA LYS A 109 -8.13 -5.17 -17.22
C LYS A 109 -9.27 -5.88 -16.46
N ASP A 110 -8.97 -7.07 -15.95
CA ASP A 110 -9.88 -7.81 -15.07
C ASP A 110 -9.14 -8.29 -13.81
N SER A 111 -9.80 -8.23 -12.66
CA SER A 111 -9.17 -8.59 -11.40
C SER A 111 -10.19 -8.91 -10.32
N ALA A 112 -9.87 -9.90 -9.49
CA ALA A 112 -10.58 -10.22 -8.26
C ALA A 112 -9.68 -9.94 -7.07
N ILE A 113 -10.17 -9.10 -6.15
CA ILE A 113 -9.44 -8.67 -4.95
C ILE A 113 -9.71 -9.65 -3.82
N ASN A 114 -8.64 -10.02 -3.11
CA ASN A 114 -8.73 -10.79 -1.88
C ASN A 114 -8.78 -9.83 -0.69
N ASP A 115 -9.92 -9.76 -0.01
CA ASP A 115 -10.18 -8.84 1.10
C ASP A 115 -9.23 -9.05 2.30
N LEU A 116 -8.81 -10.29 2.54
CA LEU A 116 -7.87 -10.58 3.63
C LEU A 116 -6.49 -10.03 3.31
N ILE A 117 -6.01 -10.23 2.09
CA ILE A 117 -4.71 -9.71 1.66
C ILE A 117 -4.73 -8.18 1.60
N ASP A 118 -5.83 -7.58 1.15
CA ASP A 118 -5.99 -6.12 1.16
C ASP A 118 -5.90 -5.55 2.57
N LYS A 119 -6.58 -6.15 3.55
CA LYS A 119 -6.44 -5.81 4.97
C LYS A 119 -4.98 -5.86 5.43
N LEU A 120 -4.27 -6.95 5.11
CA LEU A 120 -2.87 -7.12 5.53
C LEU A 120 -1.94 -6.07 4.90
N ARG A 121 -2.21 -5.65 3.68
CA ARG A 121 -1.48 -4.56 3.01
C ARG A 121 -1.71 -3.21 3.69
N LEU A 122 -2.96 -2.88 3.99
CA LEU A 122 -3.33 -1.66 4.73
C LEU A 122 -2.73 -1.67 6.14
N ALA A 123 -2.74 -2.83 6.81
CA ALA A 123 -2.08 -2.98 8.11
C ALA A 123 -0.57 -2.76 8.02
N ALA A 124 0.10 -3.25 6.96
CA ALA A 124 1.53 -3.04 6.77
C ALA A 124 1.90 -1.56 6.63
N THR A 125 1.18 -0.81 5.78
CA THR A 125 1.42 0.63 5.59
C THR A 125 1.09 1.44 6.84
N THR A 126 0.01 1.10 7.55
CA THR A 126 -0.34 1.73 8.83
C THR A 126 0.73 1.48 9.89
N ASN A 127 1.22 0.23 10.02
CA ASN A 127 2.30 -0.10 10.95
C ASN A 127 3.58 0.68 10.64
N LEU A 128 3.95 0.82 9.36
CA LEU A 128 5.13 1.59 8.94
C LEU A 128 5.04 3.07 9.32
N LEU A 129 3.82 3.63 9.36
CA LEU A 129 3.62 5.04 9.74
C LEU A 129 3.49 5.25 11.26
N THR A 130 3.23 4.21 12.04
CA THR A 130 2.93 4.32 13.49
C THR A 130 3.98 3.70 14.38
N ARG A 131 4.78 2.75 13.88
CA ARG A 131 5.71 1.95 14.68
C ARG A 131 7.11 1.96 14.06
N LYS A 132 8.12 1.72 14.90
CA LYS A 132 9.53 1.57 14.48
C LYS A 132 10.02 0.12 14.51
N ASP A 133 9.25 -0.76 15.12
CA ASP A 133 9.55 -2.19 15.27
C ASP A 133 8.77 -3.02 14.22
N VAL A 134 8.92 -2.67 12.94
CA VAL A 134 8.14 -3.25 11.84
C VAL A 134 9.01 -4.14 10.95
N ILE A 135 8.57 -5.36 10.73
CA ILE A 135 9.08 -6.26 9.69
C ILE A 135 7.97 -6.43 8.66
N VAL A 136 8.24 -6.12 7.40
CA VAL A 136 7.29 -6.39 6.32
C VAL A 136 7.87 -7.49 5.44
N VAL A 137 7.15 -8.59 5.31
CA VAL A 137 7.46 -9.63 4.33
C VAL A 137 6.62 -9.40 3.10
N ALA A 138 7.28 -9.13 1.98
CA ALA A 138 6.64 -8.71 0.74
C ALA A 138 7.02 -9.61 -0.44
N SER A 139 6.12 -9.69 -1.43
CA SER A 139 6.50 -10.13 -2.77
C SER A 139 6.98 -8.92 -3.59
N VAL A 140 7.38 -9.16 -4.83
CA VAL A 140 7.75 -8.09 -5.79
C VAL A 140 6.64 -7.04 -6.00
N SER A 141 5.43 -7.27 -5.51
CA SER A 141 4.35 -6.27 -5.53
C SER A 141 4.66 -5.01 -4.71
N CYS A 142 5.68 -5.04 -3.87
CA CYS A 142 6.12 -3.89 -3.06
C CYS A 142 6.68 -2.72 -3.90
N ILE A 143 7.06 -2.96 -5.16
CA ILE A 143 7.60 -1.93 -6.05
C ILE A 143 6.51 -1.15 -6.82
N TYR A 144 5.27 -1.64 -6.80
CA TYR A 144 4.17 -0.99 -7.50
C TYR A 144 3.58 0.17 -6.70
N ASN A 145 2.95 1.08 -7.42
CA ASN A 145 2.29 2.25 -6.85
C ASN A 145 1.21 1.87 -5.82
N ILE A 146 1.29 2.46 -4.65
CA ILE A 146 0.30 2.35 -3.58
C ILE A 146 -0.18 3.71 -3.06
N GLY A 147 0.25 4.80 -3.71
CA GLY A 147 -0.05 6.17 -3.29
C GLY A 147 0.98 6.74 -2.32
N SER A 148 0.94 8.07 -2.20
CA SER A 148 1.91 8.83 -1.40
C SER A 148 1.76 8.56 0.11
N PRO A 149 2.84 8.18 0.83
CA PRO A 149 2.80 8.05 2.29
C PRO A 149 2.52 9.38 2.99
N ASN A 150 2.87 10.52 2.36
CA ASN A 150 2.56 11.84 2.87
C ASN A 150 1.05 12.11 2.84
N GLU A 151 0.40 11.84 1.72
CA GLU A 151 -1.04 12.04 1.60
C GLU A 151 -1.78 11.05 2.52
N TYR A 152 -1.44 9.76 2.48
CA TYR A 152 -2.05 8.77 3.37
C TYR A 152 -1.94 9.15 4.86
N GLY A 153 -0.79 9.65 5.31
CA GLY A 153 -0.60 10.12 6.68
C GLY A 153 -1.34 11.42 7.02
N LYS A 154 -1.44 12.38 6.08
CA LYS A 154 -2.20 13.63 6.29
C LYS A 154 -3.71 13.41 6.45
N PHE A 155 -4.25 12.39 5.80
CA PHE A 155 -5.65 12.04 5.92
C PHE A 155 -5.99 11.32 7.22
N ALA A 156 -4.99 10.80 7.98
CA ALA A 156 -5.24 10.20 9.28
C ALA A 156 -6.00 11.18 10.20
N PHE A 157 -6.95 10.66 10.98
CA PHE A 157 -7.76 11.44 11.89
C PHE A 157 -7.70 10.89 13.30
N GLU A 158 -7.45 11.79 14.27
CA GLU A 158 -7.34 11.42 15.67
C GLU A 158 -8.64 11.69 16.41
N PHE A 159 -9.12 10.68 17.13
CA PHE A 159 -10.24 10.78 18.05
C PHE A 159 -9.73 10.70 19.49
N VAL A 160 -10.17 11.64 20.32
CA VAL A 160 -9.82 11.65 21.74
C VAL A 160 -11.04 11.99 22.59
N SER A 161 -11.17 11.35 23.75
CA SER A 161 -12.23 11.65 24.71
C SER A 161 -12.18 13.12 25.12
N GLY A 162 -13.34 13.80 25.14
CA GLY A 162 -13.45 15.23 25.38
C GLY A 162 -13.35 16.14 24.16
N MET A 163 -12.97 15.61 22.99
CA MET A 163 -12.91 16.38 21.74
C MET A 163 -14.26 16.95 21.39
N LYS A 164 -14.34 18.26 21.15
CA LYS A 164 -15.55 18.95 20.66
C LYS A 164 -15.68 18.70 19.16
N VAL A 165 -16.66 17.92 18.77
CA VAL A 165 -16.93 17.57 17.37
C VAL A 165 -18.38 17.11 17.23
N THR A 166 -19.03 17.55 16.16
CA THR A 166 -20.39 17.10 15.87
C THR A 166 -20.40 15.75 15.14
N ARG A 167 -21.53 15.07 15.18
CA ARG A 167 -21.71 13.80 14.46
C ARG A 167 -21.50 13.99 12.95
N GLU A 168 -22.01 15.07 12.39
CA GLU A 168 -21.86 15.41 10.98
C GLU A 168 -20.40 15.59 10.58
N GLN A 169 -19.62 16.30 11.40
CA GLN A 169 -18.18 16.48 11.16
C GLN A 169 -17.40 15.16 11.18
N ILE A 170 -17.79 14.21 12.05
CA ILE A 170 -17.18 12.88 12.06
C ILE A 170 -17.56 12.13 10.77
N ILE A 171 -18.84 12.17 10.37
CA ILE A 171 -19.32 11.54 9.14
C ILE A 171 -18.57 12.06 7.91
N ASP A 172 -18.48 13.38 7.76
CA ASP A 172 -17.78 14.01 6.65
C ASP A 172 -16.32 13.55 6.63
N ARG A 173 -15.68 13.50 7.80
CA ARG A 173 -14.29 13.05 7.90
C ARG A 173 -14.12 11.56 7.57
N LEU A 174 -15.08 10.69 7.93
CA LEU A 174 -15.06 9.28 7.57
C LEU A 174 -15.22 9.08 6.05
N LEU A 175 -16.06 9.88 5.41
CA LEU A 175 -16.20 9.86 3.94
C LEU A 175 -14.92 10.34 3.25
N ASP A 176 -14.26 11.39 3.75
CA ASP A 176 -12.94 11.83 3.28
C ASP A 176 -11.90 10.71 3.39
N LEU A 177 -11.97 9.92 4.47
CA LEU A 177 -11.12 8.74 4.70
C LEU A 177 -11.51 7.52 3.86
N GLN A 178 -12.47 7.66 2.94
CA GLN A 178 -12.98 6.60 2.05
C GLN A 178 -13.67 5.45 2.80
N TYR A 179 -14.24 5.70 3.99
CA TYR A 179 -15.17 4.77 4.64
C TYR A 179 -16.55 4.92 4.04
N GLU A 180 -17.25 3.82 3.87
CA GLU A 180 -18.59 3.79 3.34
C GLU A 180 -19.62 3.68 4.48
N ARG A 181 -20.73 4.44 4.38
CA ARG A 181 -21.81 4.30 5.33
C ARG A 181 -22.71 3.13 4.94
N SER A 182 -22.96 2.22 5.87
CA SER A 182 -23.95 1.17 5.68
C SER A 182 -24.60 0.78 7.00
N GLU A 183 -25.91 0.60 6.99
CA GLU A 183 -26.66 0.06 8.12
C GLU A 183 -26.74 -1.47 8.08
N PHE A 184 -26.46 -2.07 6.91
CA PHE A 184 -26.50 -3.51 6.67
C PHE A 184 -25.12 -4.03 6.30
N GLY A 185 -24.75 -5.23 6.78
CA GLY A 185 -23.49 -5.85 6.42
C GLY A 185 -22.27 -5.12 6.95
N PHE A 186 -22.10 -5.05 8.27
CA PHE A 186 -20.98 -4.36 8.89
C PHE A 186 -19.67 -5.14 8.67
N HIS A 187 -18.83 -4.65 7.76
CA HIS A 187 -17.55 -5.22 7.39
C HIS A 187 -16.45 -4.13 7.32
N ARG A 188 -15.21 -4.50 7.02
CA ARG A 188 -14.09 -3.56 6.95
C ARG A 188 -14.32 -2.44 5.94
N GLY A 189 -13.91 -1.23 6.30
CA GLY A 189 -14.10 -0.03 5.49
C GLY A 189 -15.49 0.60 5.61
N ILE A 190 -16.36 0.08 6.49
CA ILE A 190 -17.71 0.60 6.73
C ILE A 190 -17.81 1.27 8.09
N PHE A 191 -18.66 2.30 8.17
CA PHE A 191 -19.15 2.82 9.43
C PHE A 191 -20.69 2.80 9.46
N ARG A 192 -21.25 2.72 10.66
CA ARG A 192 -22.69 2.77 10.92
C ARG A 192 -23.00 3.68 12.10
N ILE A 193 -24.24 4.20 12.15
CA ILE A 193 -24.69 5.12 13.18
C ILE A 193 -25.84 4.48 13.94
N ARG A 194 -25.73 4.43 15.26
CA ARG A 194 -26.77 3.91 16.16
C ARG A 194 -26.99 4.88 17.31
N GLY A 195 -27.97 5.78 17.18
CA GLY A 195 -28.20 6.84 18.17
C GLY A 195 -27.01 7.79 18.23
N GLU A 196 -26.42 7.93 19.41
CA GLU A 196 -25.21 8.73 19.66
C GLU A 196 -23.89 7.96 19.44
N ASN A 197 -23.97 6.72 18.97
CA ASN A 197 -22.79 5.89 18.72
C ASN A 197 -22.49 5.82 17.23
N ILE A 198 -21.20 5.96 16.91
CA ILE A 198 -20.65 5.70 15.58
C ILE A 198 -19.72 4.49 15.70
N ASP A 199 -20.09 3.38 15.07
CA ASP A 199 -19.27 2.20 14.97
C ASP A 199 -18.52 2.23 13.63
N ILE A 200 -17.20 2.13 13.68
CA ILE A 200 -16.31 2.15 12.51
C ILE A 200 -15.58 0.82 12.47
N TYR A 201 -15.57 0.16 11.30
CA TYR A 201 -14.75 -1.03 11.08
C TYR A 201 -13.51 -0.64 10.26
N PRO A 202 -12.35 -0.38 10.90
CA PRO A 202 -11.15 0.00 10.16
C PRO A 202 -10.79 -1.06 9.13
N ALA A 203 -10.28 -0.62 7.99
CA ALA A 203 -9.98 -1.53 6.89
C ALA A 203 -8.76 -2.45 7.15
N TYR A 204 -7.95 -2.11 8.15
CA TYR A 204 -6.67 -2.74 8.48
C TYR A 204 -6.65 -3.53 9.81
N THR A 205 -7.79 -3.64 10.53
CA THR A 205 -7.91 -4.38 11.80
C THR A 205 -9.02 -5.41 11.75
N ASP A 206 -9.11 -6.29 12.76
CA ASP A 206 -10.21 -7.23 12.96
C ASP A 206 -11.24 -6.69 13.95
N ASP A 207 -10.84 -5.78 14.82
CA ASP A 207 -11.72 -5.13 15.79
C ASP A 207 -12.26 -3.82 15.23
N SER A 208 -13.48 -3.49 15.61
CA SER A 208 -14.13 -2.23 15.26
C SER A 208 -13.94 -1.20 16.38
N ILE A 209 -14.11 0.07 16.03
CA ILE A 209 -14.01 1.20 16.94
C ILE A 209 -15.39 1.79 17.14
N ARG A 210 -15.77 2.02 18.38
CA ARG A 210 -16.98 2.76 18.76
C ARG A 210 -16.60 4.12 19.30
N ILE A 211 -17.20 5.15 18.75
CA ILE A 211 -17.19 6.52 19.23
C ILE A 211 -18.55 6.82 19.83
N GLU A 212 -18.58 7.08 21.14
CA GLU A 212 -19.79 7.52 21.86
C GLU A 212 -19.79 9.03 21.96
N LEU A 213 -20.83 9.67 21.45
CA LEU A 213 -21.03 11.12 21.52
C LEU A 213 -21.93 11.51 22.69
N ASP A 214 -21.73 12.69 23.26
CA ASP A 214 -22.59 13.29 24.25
C ASP A 214 -22.50 14.82 24.10
N GLN A 215 -23.63 15.48 23.82
CA GLN A 215 -23.75 16.93 23.72
C GLN A 215 -22.68 17.61 22.83
N GLY A 216 -22.38 17.04 21.66
CA GLY A 216 -21.40 17.60 20.72
C GLY A 216 -19.93 17.39 21.12
N LYS A 217 -19.66 16.38 21.97
CA LYS A 217 -18.31 15.96 22.35
C LYS A 217 -18.17 14.46 22.27
N ILE A 218 -16.98 13.99 22.02
CA ILE A 218 -16.64 12.58 22.15
C ILE A 218 -16.59 12.23 23.66
N LYS A 219 -17.54 11.44 24.12
CA LYS A 219 -17.57 10.95 25.49
C LYS A 219 -16.54 9.85 25.69
N LYS A 220 -16.43 8.94 24.71
CA LYS A 220 -15.59 7.76 24.83
C LYS A 220 -15.22 7.20 23.46
N VAL A 221 -14.00 6.66 23.36
CA VAL A 221 -13.54 5.86 22.21
C VAL A 221 -13.17 4.48 22.73
N SER A 222 -13.67 3.43 22.11
CA SER A 222 -13.41 2.05 22.53
C SER A 222 -13.29 1.10 21.35
N SER A 223 -12.42 0.07 21.48
CA SER A 223 -12.45 -1.08 20.59
C SER A 223 -13.60 -2.00 20.98
N ILE A 224 -14.31 -2.51 19.99
CA ILE A 224 -15.40 -3.45 20.14
C ILE A 224 -15.19 -4.66 19.23
N HIS A 225 -15.66 -5.80 19.63
CA HIS A 225 -15.69 -6.99 18.78
C HIS A 225 -16.68 -6.76 17.63
N SER A 226 -16.20 -6.88 16.39
CA SER A 226 -16.94 -6.46 15.17
C SER A 226 -18.28 -7.18 15.00
N VAL A 227 -18.40 -8.45 15.44
CA VAL A 227 -19.62 -9.26 15.31
C VAL A 227 -20.55 -9.07 16.50
N THR A 228 -20.02 -9.21 17.75
CA THR A 228 -20.87 -9.20 18.96
C THR A 228 -21.15 -7.80 19.49
N GLY A 229 -20.33 -6.80 19.11
CA GLY A 229 -20.38 -5.44 19.65
C GLY A 229 -19.91 -5.32 21.10
N GLN A 230 -19.35 -6.41 21.67
CA GLN A 230 -18.80 -6.40 23.02
C GLN A 230 -17.58 -5.47 23.10
N GLN A 231 -17.54 -4.62 24.12
CA GLN A 231 -16.40 -3.75 24.37
C GLN A 231 -15.17 -4.57 24.77
N LEU A 232 -14.06 -4.31 24.09
CA LEU A 232 -12.76 -4.95 24.35
C LEU A 232 -11.85 -4.03 25.18
N THR A 233 -11.55 -2.85 24.65
CA THR A 233 -10.60 -1.90 25.24
C THR A 233 -11.13 -0.48 25.17
N ILE A 234 -10.89 0.34 26.21
CA ILE A 234 -11.16 1.78 26.18
C ILE A 234 -9.85 2.49 25.83
N HIS A 235 -9.91 3.41 24.86
CA HIS A 235 -8.77 4.22 24.48
C HIS A 235 -8.73 5.50 25.32
N ASN A 236 -7.80 5.56 26.27
CA ASN A 236 -7.54 6.76 27.10
C ASN A 236 -6.58 7.74 26.41
N ALA A 237 -5.82 7.28 25.42
CA ALA A 237 -4.97 8.08 24.54
C ALA A 237 -5.68 8.36 23.22
N PRO A 238 -5.22 9.35 22.42
CA PRO A 238 -5.74 9.57 21.08
C PRO A 238 -5.71 8.30 20.24
N PHE A 239 -6.83 8.00 19.58
CA PHE A 239 -6.94 6.91 18.62
C PHE A 239 -6.84 7.48 17.20
N THR A 240 -5.84 7.04 16.45
CA THR A 240 -5.63 7.49 15.07
C THR A 240 -6.30 6.52 14.11
N LEU A 241 -7.25 7.00 13.32
CA LEU A 241 -7.90 6.27 12.25
C LEU A 241 -7.23 6.62 10.91
N TYR A 242 -6.80 5.60 10.20
CA TYR A 242 -6.20 5.71 8.87
C TYR A 242 -7.24 5.44 7.78
N PRO A 243 -6.98 5.90 6.55
CA PRO A 243 -7.87 5.70 5.42
C PRO A 243 -8.20 4.24 5.13
N ALA A 244 -9.40 4.03 4.58
CA ALA A 244 -9.86 2.68 4.20
C ALA A 244 -9.23 2.17 2.89
N LYS A 245 -8.60 3.04 2.09
CA LYS A 245 -7.96 2.71 0.81
C LYS A 245 -6.59 3.40 0.73
N HIS A 246 -5.62 2.77 0.06
CA HIS A 246 -4.29 3.35 -0.14
C HIS A 246 -4.31 4.59 -1.04
N PHE A 247 -5.12 4.55 -2.09
CA PHE A 247 -5.22 5.65 -3.06
C PHE A 247 -6.24 6.68 -2.57
N ILE A 248 -5.73 7.78 -2.06
CA ILE A 248 -6.52 8.95 -1.69
C ILE A 248 -5.99 10.15 -2.43
N ALA A 249 -6.89 10.85 -3.10
CA ALA A 249 -6.59 12.14 -3.71
C ALA A 249 -7.30 13.24 -2.90
N ASP A 250 -6.57 14.30 -2.57
CA ASP A 250 -7.15 15.47 -1.90
C ASP A 250 -8.18 16.12 -2.86
N PRO A 251 -9.46 16.24 -2.50
CA PRO A 251 -10.47 16.93 -3.33
C PRO A 251 -10.05 18.32 -3.77
N LYS A 252 -9.20 19.01 -2.99
CA LYS A 252 -8.67 20.34 -3.33
C LYS A 252 -7.72 20.31 -4.53
N THR A 253 -7.03 19.19 -4.76
CA THR A 253 -6.12 19.02 -5.90
C THR A 253 -6.84 18.57 -7.17
N HIS A 254 -8.07 18.06 -7.08
CA HIS A 254 -8.82 17.51 -8.21
C HIS A 254 -8.96 18.50 -9.37
N LYS A 255 -9.30 19.77 -9.09
CA LYS A 255 -9.50 20.78 -10.14
C LYS A 255 -8.23 21.01 -10.96
N SER A 256 -7.08 21.10 -10.31
CA SER A 256 -5.78 21.28 -10.98
C SER A 256 -5.38 19.99 -11.71
N ALA A 257 -5.59 18.82 -11.12
CA ALA A 257 -5.32 17.54 -11.74
C ALA A 257 -6.12 17.36 -13.04
N PHE A 258 -7.43 17.61 -13.02
CA PHE A 258 -8.26 17.51 -14.23
C PHE A 258 -7.86 18.49 -15.33
N ASN A 259 -7.45 19.71 -14.97
CA ASN A 259 -6.96 20.68 -15.95
C ASN A 259 -5.65 20.21 -16.60
N ASN A 260 -4.73 19.64 -15.81
CA ASN A 260 -3.47 19.08 -16.32
C ASN A 260 -3.72 17.85 -17.20
N ILE A 261 -4.61 16.93 -16.80
CA ILE A 261 -5.00 15.78 -17.63
C ILE A 261 -5.55 16.24 -18.98
N LYS A 262 -6.45 17.24 -19.00
CA LYS A 262 -7.01 17.78 -20.25
C LYS A 262 -5.94 18.41 -21.14
N LYS A 263 -5.03 19.20 -20.56
CA LYS A 263 -3.93 19.83 -21.30
C LYS A 263 -3.03 18.77 -21.96
N ASP A 264 -2.64 17.74 -21.20
CA ASP A 264 -1.79 16.67 -21.71
C ASP A 264 -2.53 15.80 -22.74
N LEU A 265 -3.86 15.61 -22.57
CA LEU A 265 -4.72 14.96 -23.56
C LEU A 265 -4.71 15.71 -24.89
N ASP A 266 -4.93 17.03 -24.85
CA ASP A 266 -4.98 17.86 -26.06
C ASP A 266 -3.64 17.79 -26.82
N LEU A 267 -2.52 17.85 -26.11
CA LEU A 267 -1.18 17.70 -26.68
C LEU A 267 -0.99 16.31 -27.34
N GLN A 268 -1.39 15.24 -26.66
CA GLN A 268 -1.23 13.89 -27.18
C GLN A 268 -2.15 13.62 -28.38
N VAL A 269 -3.38 14.12 -28.34
CA VAL A 269 -4.32 14.03 -29.49
C VAL A 269 -3.76 14.77 -30.70
N GLU A 270 -3.18 15.95 -30.52
CA GLU A 270 -2.53 16.70 -31.59
C GLU A 270 -1.33 15.93 -32.18
N ASN A 271 -0.49 15.33 -31.32
CA ASN A 271 0.64 14.50 -31.73
C ASN A 271 0.21 13.28 -32.55
N LEU A 272 -0.84 12.57 -32.13
CA LEU A 272 -1.38 11.43 -32.85
C LEU A 272 -1.94 11.86 -34.22
N ARG A 273 -2.63 13.00 -34.32
CA ARG A 273 -3.13 13.54 -35.56
C ARG A 273 -1.99 13.92 -36.53
N LYS A 274 -0.90 14.53 -36.02
CA LYS A 274 0.29 14.83 -36.82
C LYS A 274 0.95 13.56 -37.39
N GLN A 275 0.81 12.44 -36.70
CA GLN A 275 1.28 11.11 -37.14
C GLN A 275 0.27 10.39 -38.04
N ASN A 276 -0.85 11.04 -38.42
CA ASN A 276 -1.95 10.46 -39.20
C ASN A 276 -2.66 9.28 -38.48
N LYS A 277 -2.56 9.18 -37.16
CA LYS A 277 -3.23 8.19 -36.27
C LYS A 277 -4.58 8.76 -35.80
N LEU A 278 -5.53 8.89 -36.73
CA LEU A 278 -6.81 9.58 -36.47
C LEU A 278 -7.73 8.75 -35.56
N LEU A 279 -7.74 7.42 -35.73
CA LEU A 279 -8.54 6.51 -34.93
C LEU A 279 -8.04 6.48 -33.46
N GLU A 280 -6.72 6.40 -33.28
CA GLU A 280 -6.06 6.42 -31.98
C GLU A 280 -6.32 7.74 -31.25
N ALA A 281 -6.25 8.85 -31.96
CA ALA A 281 -6.55 10.18 -31.42
C ALA A 281 -8.00 10.29 -30.93
N GLN A 282 -8.96 9.76 -31.70
CA GLN A 282 -10.37 9.75 -31.31
C GLN A 282 -10.61 8.83 -30.11
N ARG A 283 -10.06 7.63 -30.14
CA ARG A 283 -10.16 6.63 -29.04
C ARG A 283 -9.63 7.21 -27.73
N LEU A 284 -8.45 7.81 -27.76
CA LEU A 284 -7.84 8.43 -26.59
C LEU A 284 -8.71 9.56 -26.02
N SER A 285 -9.18 10.45 -26.89
CA SER A 285 -10.04 11.56 -26.50
C SER A 285 -11.33 11.08 -25.80
N GLN A 286 -12.02 10.11 -26.40
CA GLN A 286 -13.24 9.54 -25.81
C GLN A 286 -12.97 8.86 -24.47
N ARG A 287 -11.92 8.05 -24.39
CA ARG A 287 -11.58 7.30 -23.17
C ARG A 287 -11.24 8.23 -22.02
N VAL A 288 -10.34 9.19 -22.23
CA VAL A 288 -9.90 10.09 -21.16
C VAL A 288 -11.02 11.03 -20.70
N THR A 289 -11.86 11.49 -21.63
CA THR A 289 -13.04 12.30 -21.28
C THR A 289 -13.99 11.52 -20.38
N TYR A 290 -14.30 10.27 -20.75
CA TYR A 290 -15.10 9.37 -19.94
C TYR A 290 -14.47 9.11 -18.55
N ASP A 291 -13.17 8.80 -18.51
CA ASP A 291 -12.45 8.54 -17.26
C ASP A 291 -12.51 9.77 -16.32
N ILE A 292 -12.34 10.99 -16.85
CA ILE A 292 -12.46 12.24 -16.06
C ILE A 292 -13.87 12.42 -15.49
N GLU A 293 -14.91 12.16 -16.28
CA GLU A 293 -16.30 12.26 -15.81
C GLU A 293 -16.60 11.26 -14.70
N MET A 294 -16.18 10.00 -14.87
CA MET A 294 -16.34 8.96 -13.84
C MET A 294 -15.60 9.32 -12.55
N ILE A 295 -14.37 9.84 -12.64
CA ILE A 295 -13.62 10.25 -11.43
C ILE A 295 -14.32 11.41 -10.74
N LYS A 296 -14.93 12.35 -11.47
CA LYS A 296 -15.67 13.48 -10.87
C LYS A 296 -16.95 13.04 -10.16
N GLU A 297 -17.72 12.13 -10.77
CA GLU A 297 -19.04 11.74 -10.28
C GLU A 297 -18.95 10.68 -9.16
N ILE A 298 -18.04 9.73 -9.30
CA ILE A 298 -17.95 8.53 -8.43
C ILE A 298 -16.67 8.53 -7.60
N GLY A 299 -15.68 9.39 -7.94
CA GLY A 299 -14.36 9.40 -7.32
C GLY A 299 -13.43 8.28 -7.79
N TYR A 300 -13.86 7.45 -8.75
CA TYR A 300 -13.11 6.28 -9.21
C TYR A 300 -13.41 5.94 -10.68
N VAL A 301 -12.40 5.39 -11.35
CA VAL A 301 -12.54 4.71 -12.66
C VAL A 301 -11.57 3.53 -12.74
N LYS A 302 -11.94 2.51 -13.49
CA LYS A 302 -11.06 1.35 -13.74
C LYS A 302 -9.81 1.81 -14.50
N GLY A 303 -8.64 1.70 -13.87
CA GLY A 303 -7.38 2.22 -14.41
C GLY A 303 -7.02 3.63 -13.92
N ILE A 304 -7.61 4.11 -12.82
CA ILE A 304 -7.30 5.42 -12.21
C ILE A 304 -5.80 5.57 -11.90
N GLU A 305 -5.11 4.46 -11.67
CA GLU A 305 -3.66 4.44 -11.45
C GLU A 305 -2.86 5.06 -12.62
N ASN A 306 -3.39 5.03 -13.86
CA ASN A 306 -2.73 5.65 -15.01
C ASN A 306 -2.73 7.19 -14.96
N TYR A 307 -3.48 7.77 -14.03
CA TYR A 307 -3.56 9.21 -13.79
C TYR A 307 -2.91 9.61 -12.44
N SER A 308 -2.28 8.69 -11.73
CA SER A 308 -1.79 8.87 -10.35
C SER A 308 -0.92 10.11 -10.19
N ARG A 309 0.02 10.37 -11.12
CA ARG A 309 0.94 11.53 -11.06
C ARG A 309 0.23 12.88 -10.94
N TYR A 310 -0.96 13.02 -11.52
CA TYR A 310 -1.71 14.28 -11.47
C TYR A 310 -2.35 14.54 -10.11
N PHE A 311 -2.60 13.46 -9.34
CA PHE A 311 -3.24 13.54 -8.03
C PHE A 311 -2.23 13.55 -6.88
N ASP A 312 -1.05 12.95 -7.06
CA ASP A 312 -0.02 12.86 -6.01
C ASP A 312 1.12 13.89 -6.16
N GLY A 313 1.02 14.76 -7.16
CA GLY A 313 1.94 15.89 -7.36
C GLY A 313 3.30 15.55 -7.96
N ARG A 314 3.49 14.33 -8.45
CA ARG A 314 4.71 13.93 -9.17
C ARG A 314 4.81 14.59 -10.54
N LYS A 315 6.04 14.73 -11.01
CA LYS A 315 6.34 15.17 -12.36
C LYS A 315 6.37 13.97 -13.31
N GLU A 316 6.34 14.27 -14.60
CA GLU A 316 6.56 13.27 -15.64
C GLU A 316 7.93 12.60 -15.46
N GLY A 317 7.94 11.26 -15.50
CA GLY A 317 9.15 10.44 -15.30
C GLY A 317 9.52 10.18 -13.84
N ASP A 318 8.85 10.79 -12.88
CA ASP A 318 9.07 10.46 -11.47
C ASP A 318 8.55 9.05 -11.15
N ALA A 319 9.33 8.29 -10.36
CA ALA A 319 8.94 6.97 -9.91
C ALA A 319 7.64 7.02 -9.08
N PRO A 320 6.75 6.01 -9.19
CA PRO A 320 5.55 5.94 -8.37
C PRO A 320 5.89 5.68 -6.90
N PHE A 321 5.03 6.15 -6.00
CA PHE A 321 5.17 5.86 -4.57
C PHE A 321 4.88 4.39 -4.30
N SER A 322 5.86 3.70 -3.78
CA SER A 322 5.87 2.28 -3.48
C SER A 322 5.96 2.00 -1.97
N LEU A 323 6.01 0.75 -1.57
CA LEU A 323 6.23 0.39 -0.16
C LEU A 323 7.57 0.90 0.38
N LEU A 324 8.59 1.05 -0.48
CA LEU A 324 9.90 1.58 -0.09
C LEU A 324 9.80 3.01 0.43
N ASP A 325 8.91 3.83 -0.16
CA ASP A 325 8.69 5.21 0.27
C ASP A 325 8.05 5.31 1.67
N TYR A 326 7.24 4.31 2.05
CA TYR A 326 6.69 4.21 3.41
C TYR A 326 7.77 3.90 4.44
N PHE A 327 8.76 3.07 4.10
CA PHE A 327 9.93 2.85 4.95
C PHE A 327 10.76 4.13 5.12
N GLY A 328 11.07 4.80 4.01
CA GLY A 328 11.86 6.03 4.00
C GLY A 328 11.18 7.19 4.75
N LYS A 329 9.84 7.29 4.68
CA LYS A 329 9.09 8.39 5.30
C LYS A 329 9.32 8.52 6.80
N GLN A 330 9.35 7.40 7.52
CA GLN A 330 9.46 7.39 8.99
C GLN A 330 10.89 7.21 9.48
N ASN A 331 11.72 6.54 8.70
CA ASN A 331 13.02 6.04 9.15
C ASN A 331 14.21 6.66 8.42
N GLY A 332 13.98 7.54 7.42
CA GLY A 332 15.06 8.03 6.55
C GLY A 332 15.76 6.83 5.90
N ASP A 333 17.07 6.75 6.07
CA ASP A 333 17.90 5.65 5.55
C ASP A 333 18.16 4.54 6.60
N GLU A 334 17.57 4.64 7.80
CA GLU A 334 17.80 3.70 8.90
C GLU A 334 16.85 2.49 8.86
N TRP A 335 16.83 1.76 7.78
CA TRP A 335 16.06 0.52 7.61
C TRP A 335 16.84 -0.50 6.76
N LEU A 336 16.36 -1.74 6.74
CA LEU A 336 17.04 -2.84 6.06
C LEU A 336 16.19 -3.41 4.93
N VAL A 337 16.83 -3.82 3.84
CA VAL A 337 16.25 -4.66 2.79
C VAL A 337 16.95 -6.01 2.80
N VAL A 338 16.15 -7.05 2.90
CA VAL A 338 16.60 -8.45 2.78
C VAL A 338 15.94 -9.05 1.55
N ALA A 339 16.71 -9.34 0.50
CA ALA A 339 16.20 -10.03 -0.68
C ALA A 339 16.42 -11.54 -0.52
N ASP A 340 15.35 -12.27 -0.23
CA ASP A 340 15.39 -13.73 -0.17
C ASP A 340 15.60 -14.30 -1.58
N GLU A 341 16.48 -15.32 -1.70
CA GLU A 341 16.85 -15.92 -2.98
C GLU A 341 17.15 -14.83 -4.05
N SER A 342 18.04 -13.88 -3.70
CA SER A 342 18.31 -12.67 -4.48
C SER A 342 18.64 -12.91 -5.95
N HIS A 343 19.24 -14.07 -6.26
CA HIS A 343 19.55 -14.52 -7.63
C HIS A 343 18.29 -14.76 -8.48
N ILE A 344 17.11 -14.94 -7.87
CA ILE A 344 15.81 -15.04 -8.55
C ILE A 344 15.06 -13.73 -8.41
N THR A 345 15.02 -13.15 -7.21
CA THR A 345 14.20 -11.96 -6.88
C THR A 345 14.61 -10.74 -7.72
N PHE A 346 15.91 -10.42 -7.85
CA PHE A 346 16.33 -9.25 -8.62
C PHE A 346 16.10 -9.37 -10.14
N PRO A 347 16.41 -10.51 -10.81
CA PRO A 347 16.02 -10.69 -12.20
C PRO A 347 14.52 -10.56 -12.45
N GLN A 348 13.67 -11.04 -11.54
CA GLN A 348 12.22 -10.92 -11.63
C GLN A 348 11.78 -9.46 -11.55
N VAL A 349 12.29 -8.68 -10.60
CA VAL A 349 11.98 -7.24 -10.48
C VAL A 349 12.32 -6.50 -11.78
N ARG A 350 13.50 -6.78 -12.39
CA ARG A 350 13.89 -6.18 -13.67
C ARG A 350 12.96 -6.58 -14.81
N ALA A 351 12.59 -7.86 -14.89
CA ALA A 351 11.71 -8.36 -15.93
C ALA A 351 10.29 -7.76 -15.83
N MET A 352 9.78 -7.55 -14.61
CA MET A 352 8.47 -6.92 -14.39
C MET A 352 8.45 -5.47 -14.89
N PHE A 353 9.49 -4.68 -14.64
CA PHE A 353 9.59 -3.33 -15.16
C PHE A 353 9.58 -3.31 -16.69
N ALA A 354 10.44 -4.12 -17.34
CA ALA A 354 10.54 -4.15 -18.79
C ALA A 354 9.23 -4.61 -19.46
N GLY A 355 8.56 -5.62 -18.90
CA GLY A 355 7.28 -6.14 -19.39
C GLY A 355 6.14 -5.12 -19.27
N ASP A 356 6.06 -4.43 -18.12
CA ASP A 356 5.05 -3.41 -17.89
C ASP A 356 5.24 -2.19 -18.80
N PHE A 357 6.48 -1.72 -18.95
CA PHE A 357 6.84 -0.64 -19.86
C PHE A 357 6.45 -0.95 -21.30
N SER A 358 6.82 -2.14 -21.83
CA SER A 358 6.48 -2.55 -23.21
C SER A 358 4.97 -2.62 -23.42
N ARG A 359 4.23 -3.21 -22.47
CA ARG A 359 2.77 -3.31 -22.53
C ARG A 359 2.10 -1.94 -22.54
N LYS A 360 2.49 -1.05 -21.65
CA LYS A 360 1.95 0.31 -21.54
C LYS A 360 2.31 1.17 -22.75
N SER A 361 3.53 1.06 -23.28
CA SER A 361 3.94 1.75 -24.51
C SER A 361 3.04 1.37 -25.68
N THR A 362 2.72 0.08 -25.85
CA THR A 362 1.77 -0.39 -26.86
C THR A 362 0.39 0.25 -26.67
N LEU A 363 -0.15 0.29 -25.46
CA LEU A 363 -1.44 0.93 -25.19
C LEU A 363 -1.46 2.42 -25.50
N ILE A 364 -0.34 3.11 -25.28
CA ILE A 364 -0.18 4.55 -25.61
C ILE A 364 -0.12 4.75 -27.12
N ASP A 365 0.69 3.96 -27.82
CA ASP A 365 0.90 4.06 -29.28
C ASP A 365 -0.39 3.85 -30.08
N TYR A 366 -1.31 3.04 -29.55
CA TYR A 366 -2.61 2.73 -30.14
C TYR A 366 -3.78 3.50 -29.51
N GLY A 367 -3.51 4.54 -28.72
CA GLY A 367 -4.53 5.47 -28.19
C GLY A 367 -5.46 4.90 -27.11
N PHE A 368 -5.07 3.82 -26.42
CA PHE A 368 -5.83 3.28 -25.31
C PHE A 368 -5.50 3.97 -23.98
N ARG A 369 -4.27 4.49 -23.83
CA ARG A 369 -3.81 5.18 -22.63
C ARG A 369 -3.00 6.42 -22.97
N MET A 370 -2.99 7.38 -22.02
CA MET A 370 -2.11 8.54 -22.06
C MET A 370 -0.66 8.18 -21.70
N PRO A 371 0.33 8.99 -22.10
CA PRO A 371 1.73 8.81 -21.70
C PRO A 371 1.92 8.70 -20.18
N SER A 372 1.07 9.35 -19.37
CA SER A 372 1.07 9.28 -17.90
C SER A 372 0.91 7.85 -17.34
N ALA A 373 0.46 6.89 -18.14
CA ALA A 373 0.42 5.49 -17.76
C ALA A 373 1.82 4.90 -17.47
N LEU A 374 2.89 5.47 -18.05
CA LEU A 374 4.26 5.04 -17.80
C LEU A 374 4.78 5.47 -16.43
N ASP A 375 4.16 6.47 -15.81
CA ASP A 375 4.57 7.02 -14.51
C ASP A 375 3.95 6.26 -13.32
N ASN A 376 3.40 5.06 -13.58
CA ASN A 376 2.75 4.24 -12.55
C ASN A 376 3.42 2.87 -12.40
#